data_616e50c09e5ad9feb8c584ced7571ebf
#
_entry.id   616e50c09e5ad9feb8c584ced7571ebf
#
_cell.length_a   1.000
_cell.length_b   1.000
_cell.length_c   1.000
_cell.angle_alpha   90.00
_cell.angle_beta   90.00
_cell.angle_gamma   90.00
#
_symmetry.space_group_name_H-M   'P 1'
#
loop_
_entity.id
_entity.type
_entity.pdbx_description
1 polymer ?
#
loop_
_entity_poly.entity_id
_entity_poly.type
_entity_poly.pdbx_seq_one_letter_code
_entity_poly.pdbx_strand_id
1 'polypeptide(L)'
;MQNIGDEAFSGCSNLADIYTYTVEPISIGQNTFDGTTYKNARLWMPTQSYANYYYQTQWGQFENDNYRWFDEPYKYMYINKDYTLSDANSASGDKGRFNGSPDIDVNPGGGLIVDGDKDQTADDIHLKADASNWATIIAKANVDAKRIFIDITIAANRWHFFCFPFDIKRSNIKCDGNFVFRYYDGKVRAEKGKGGWTDLSATEEYLKAGKGYIFQASASCTLSIMIEKEKFGKLPNVKFDCNLEANASTNEQDASWNFVGNPFTSFFDLNDMGYNAPVTRWNGEGYEAVRPGDDDYIFHPYEAFFVQRPTGSSNIEFDPEHRMTQIGSNNRKTENAKKAMKRQLNPERLLVNLAVSDGKNTDKTRVVFNQTKSNKYEMDCDAAKFESSTSAVQLYSIEAQGGKMAINERPQGSVQLGFTAKADGDYTISAERMDQPVLLKDNLMNITYDLSNGDYSFSSEAGTFDNRFMLLIDGGATGIADIAKEAGVNIMPSTNGINLTGVDGKTVNVYSLSGALFATRTENGFLNLSKGVYIVEVGKMKAKVMVK
;
A
#
# COMPACT_ATOMS: atom_id res chain seq x y z
N MET A 1 -6.31 4.24 -28.40
CA MET A 1 -5.52 5.41 -28.88
C MET A 1 -5.63 6.45 -27.79
N GLN A 2 -4.50 6.94 -27.24
CA GLN A 2 -4.53 7.89 -26.11
C GLN A 2 -4.40 9.34 -26.56
N ASN A 3 -3.78 9.57 -27.69
CA ASN A 3 -3.64 10.90 -28.28
C ASN A 3 -3.47 10.80 -29.81
N ILE A 4 -3.67 11.92 -30.48
CA ILE A 4 -3.34 12.14 -31.90
C ILE A 4 -2.35 13.31 -31.92
N GLY A 5 -1.20 13.12 -32.57
CA GLY A 5 -0.13 14.11 -32.59
C GLY A 5 -0.46 15.38 -33.40
N ASP A 6 0.46 16.35 -33.31
CA ASP A 6 0.39 17.57 -34.12
C ASP A 6 0.36 17.23 -35.59
N GLU A 7 -0.45 17.97 -36.36
CA GLU A 7 -0.55 17.87 -37.82
C GLU A 7 -0.89 16.49 -38.39
N ALA A 8 -1.38 15.54 -37.55
CA ALA A 8 -1.59 14.13 -37.96
C ALA A 8 -2.51 13.95 -39.15
N PHE A 9 -3.45 14.87 -39.40
CA PHE A 9 -4.36 14.93 -40.53
C PHE A 9 -4.24 16.28 -41.28
N SER A 10 -3.11 16.97 -41.15
CA SER A 10 -2.82 18.19 -41.92
C SER A 10 -2.77 17.86 -43.41
N GLY A 11 -3.41 18.69 -44.26
CA GLY A 11 -3.54 18.45 -45.69
C GLY A 11 -4.63 17.46 -46.09
N CYS A 12 -5.36 16.85 -45.16
CA CYS A 12 -6.50 15.99 -45.43
C CYS A 12 -7.78 16.80 -45.66
N SER A 13 -7.73 17.82 -46.52
CA SER A 13 -8.81 18.79 -46.74
C SER A 13 -10.12 18.20 -47.30
N ASN A 14 -10.11 16.96 -47.74
CA ASN A 14 -11.29 16.22 -48.25
C ASN A 14 -12.02 15.41 -47.17
N LEU A 15 -11.60 15.48 -45.92
CA LEU A 15 -12.34 14.87 -44.83
C LEU A 15 -13.71 15.53 -44.69
N ALA A 16 -14.76 14.75 -44.93
CA ALA A 16 -16.14 15.22 -44.83
C ALA A 16 -16.80 14.84 -43.48
N ASP A 17 -16.41 13.71 -42.92
CA ASP A 17 -16.97 13.15 -41.70
C ASP A 17 -15.85 12.60 -40.82
N ILE A 18 -15.86 12.97 -39.54
CA ILE A 18 -14.94 12.48 -38.51
C ILE A 18 -15.81 11.87 -37.41
N TYR A 19 -15.60 10.60 -37.12
CA TYR A 19 -16.36 9.87 -36.11
C TYR A 19 -15.52 9.64 -34.89
N THR A 20 -16.01 10.06 -33.73
CA THR A 20 -15.42 9.76 -32.46
C THR A 20 -16.44 9.01 -31.58
N TYR A 21 -15.99 7.91 -30.97
CA TYR A 21 -16.83 7.07 -30.12
C TYR A 21 -16.51 7.26 -28.62
N THR A 22 -15.63 8.21 -28.28
CA THR A 22 -15.28 8.51 -26.90
C THR A 22 -16.21 9.58 -26.34
N VAL A 23 -16.75 9.35 -25.15
CA VAL A 23 -17.54 10.36 -24.43
C VAL A 23 -16.66 11.54 -24.03
N GLU A 24 -15.46 11.24 -23.59
CA GLU A 24 -14.43 12.22 -23.30
C GLU A 24 -13.46 12.29 -24.48
N PRO A 25 -13.21 13.48 -25.03
CA PRO A 25 -12.31 13.61 -26.16
C PRO A 25 -10.89 13.19 -25.80
N ILE A 26 -10.27 12.40 -26.66
CA ILE A 26 -8.82 12.16 -26.58
C ILE A 26 -8.08 13.47 -26.86
N SER A 27 -6.89 13.61 -26.31
CA SER A 27 -6.04 14.76 -26.63
C SER A 27 -5.64 14.73 -28.11
N ILE A 28 -5.79 15.85 -28.80
CA ILE A 28 -5.26 16.05 -30.14
C ILE A 28 -4.27 17.22 -30.13
N GLY A 29 -3.22 17.08 -30.92
CA GLY A 29 -2.16 18.07 -31.03
C GLY A 29 -2.58 19.33 -31.77
N GLN A 30 -1.68 20.31 -31.85
CA GLN A 30 -1.92 21.53 -32.63
C GLN A 30 -2.03 21.19 -34.11
N ASN A 31 -2.96 21.86 -34.79
CA ASN A 31 -3.18 21.69 -36.23
C ASN A 31 -3.36 20.23 -36.65
N THR A 32 -3.86 19.39 -35.76
CA THR A 32 -4.18 17.96 -36.09
C THR A 32 -4.99 17.86 -37.37
N PHE A 33 -5.95 18.77 -37.56
CA PHE A 33 -6.68 18.99 -38.82
C PHE A 33 -6.33 20.39 -39.36
N ASP A 34 -6.45 20.58 -40.68
CA ASP A 34 -6.30 21.90 -41.27
C ASP A 34 -7.57 22.77 -41.10
N GLY A 35 -7.45 24.06 -41.34
CA GLY A 35 -8.54 25.02 -41.19
C GLY A 35 -9.73 24.70 -42.12
N THR A 36 -9.50 24.06 -43.27
CA THR A 36 -10.55 23.64 -44.23
C THR A 36 -11.36 22.49 -43.64
N THR A 37 -10.69 21.54 -42.98
CA THR A 37 -11.34 20.41 -42.30
C THR A 37 -12.15 20.91 -41.11
N TYR A 38 -11.60 21.78 -40.25
CA TYR A 38 -12.37 22.35 -39.14
C TYR A 38 -13.63 23.11 -39.59
N LYS A 39 -13.57 23.73 -40.76
CA LYS A 39 -14.69 24.49 -41.34
C LYS A 39 -15.76 23.63 -42.00
N ASN A 40 -15.36 22.56 -42.66
CA ASN A 40 -16.26 21.84 -43.59
C ASN A 40 -16.62 20.41 -43.12
N ALA A 41 -15.78 19.76 -42.31
CA ALA A 41 -16.04 18.41 -41.88
C ALA A 41 -17.04 18.37 -40.72
N ARG A 42 -17.90 17.36 -40.74
CA ARG A 42 -18.84 17.07 -39.64
C ARG A 42 -18.13 16.22 -38.59
N LEU A 43 -18.18 16.67 -37.34
CA LEU A 43 -17.69 15.93 -36.19
C LEU A 43 -18.85 15.16 -35.56
N TRP A 44 -18.85 13.84 -35.72
CA TRP A 44 -19.82 12.94 -35.14
C TRP A 44 -19.34 12.45 -33.78
N MET A 45 -20.16 12.61 -32.76
CA MET A 45 -19.82 12.24 -31.40
C MET A 45 -21.01 11.66 -30.66
N PRO A 46 -20.80 11.01 -29.51
CA PRO A 46 -21.88 10.58 -28.65
C PRO A 46 -22.74 11.76 -28.19
N THR A 47 -24.08 11.63 -28.17
CA THR A 47 -25.06 12.71 -27.90
C THR A 47 -24.75 13.47 -26.58
N GLN A 48 -24.25 12.80 -25.56
CA GLN A 48 -23.96 13.41 -24.25
C GLN A 48 -22.59 14.07 -24.17
N SER A 49 -21.75 13.96 -25.19
CA SER A 49 -20.37 14.42 -25.18
C SER A 49 -20.13 15.79 -25.82
N TYR A 50 -21.18 16.43 -26.35
CA TYR A 50 -21.05 17.73 -27.05
C TYR A 50 -20.25 18.76 -26.24
N ALA A 51 -20.61 18.99 -24.98
CA ALA A 51 -19.93 19.96 -24.13
C ALA A 51 -18.44 19.59 -23.90
N ASN A 52 -18.15 18.30 -23.81
CA ASN A 52 -16.79 17.80 -23.60
C ASN A 52 -15.90 18.08 -24.81
N TYR A 53 -16.43 18.02 -26.02
CA TYR A 53 -15.70 18.33 -27.26
C TYR A 53 -15.68 19.83 -27.55
N TYR A 54 -16.81 20.50 -27.41
CA TYR A 54 -16.96 21.92 -27.76
C TYR A 54 -16.03 22.84 -26.95
N TYR A 55 -15.83 22.57 -25.64
CA TYR A 55 -14.97 23.38 -24.80
C TYR A 55 -13.48 22.99 -24.83
N GLN A 56 -13.08 22.01 -25.64
CA GLN A 56 -11.66 21.67 -25.80
C GLN A 56 -11.01 22.57 -26.87
N THR A 57 -9.77 23.02 -26.59
CA THR A 57 -9.07 23.98 -27.44
C THR A 57 -8.95 23.54 -28.90
N GLN A 58 -8.68 22.25 -29.14
CA GLN A 58 -8.49 21.75 -30.50
C GLN A 58 -9.79 21.19 -31.10
N TRP A 59 -10.55 20.38 -30.35
CA TRP A 59 -11.83 19.85 -30.80
C TRP A 59 -12.90 20.94 -30.96
N GLY A 60 -12.83 22.01 -30.17
CA GLY A 60 -13.73 23.16 -30.26
C GLY A 60 -13.50 24.08 -31.46
N GLN A 61 -12.55 23.77 -32.35
CA GLN A 61 -12.31 24.55 -33.58
C GLN A 61 -13.27 24.21 -34.73
N PHE A 62 -14.02 23.11 -34.64
CA PHE A 62 -15.05 22.82 -35.64
C PHE A 62 -16.13 23.89 -35.63
N GLU A 63 -16.62 24.28 -36.83
CA GLU A 63 -17.75 25.21 -36.95
C GLU A 63 -18.98 24.69 -36.20
N ASN A 64 -19.71 25.58 -35.53
CA ASN A 64 -20.85 25.21 -34.68
C ASN A 64 -21.89 24.34 -35.37
N ASP A 65 -22.13 24.60 -36.64
CA ASP A 65 -23.09 23.85 -37.45
C ASP A 65 -22.59 22.48 -37.92
N ASN A 66 -21.35 22.13 -37.58
CA ASN A 66 -20.74 20.88 -38.02
C ASN A 66 -20.71 19.81 -36.91
N TYR A 67 -21.10 20.13 -35.69
CA TYR A 67 -21.26 19.10 -34.67
C TYR A 67 -22.49 18.23 -34.98
N ARG A 68 -22.29 16.92 -34.90
CA ARG A 68 -23.33 15.91 -35.10
C ARG A 68 -23.27 14.92 -33.95
N TRP A 69 -24.37 14.29 -33.71
CA TRP A 69 -24.45 13.23 -32.72
C TRP A 69 -25.11 12.02 -33.31
N PHE A 70 -24.78 10.88 -32.80
CA PHE A 70 -25.41 9.65 -33.18
C PHE A 70 -26.87 9.67 -32.70
N ASP A 71 -27.83 9.62 -33.63
CA ASP A 71 -29.24 9.44 -33.30
C ASP A 71 -29.57 7.99 -32.95
N GLU A 72 -28.68 7.07 -33.31
CA GLU A 72 -28.75 5.65 -32.98
C GLU A 72 -28.22 5.45 -31.54
N PRO A 73 -28.77 4.48 -30.76
CA PRO A 73 -28.23 4.10 -29.49
C PRO A 73 -26.75 3.77 -29.64
N TYR A 74 -25.93 4.20 -28.65
CA TYR A 74 -24.49 3.94 -28.67
C TYR A 74 -24.23 2.46 -28.85
N LYS A 75 -23.45 2.13 -29.86
CA LYS A 75 -22.99 0.77 -30.05
C LYS A 75 -21.73 0.53 -29.20
N TYR A 76 -20.88 1.54 -29.09
CA TYR A 76 -19.61 1.46 -28.33
C TYR A 76 -19.37 2.72 -27.53
N MET A 77 -18.86 2.54 -26.31
CA MET A 77 -18.51 3.61 -25.40
C MET A 77 -17.14 3.36 -24.79
N TYR A 78 -16.24 4.35 -24.89
CA TYR A 78 -14.88 4.27 -24.33
C TYR A 78 -14.71 5.29 -23.21
N ILE A 79 -14.39 4.80 -22.00
CA ILE A 79 -14.22 5.61 -20.79
C ILE A 79 -12.74 5.60 -20.42
N ASN A 80 -12.06 6.75 -20.58
CA ASN A 80 -10.62 6.90 -20.34
C ASN A 80 -10.29 7.71 -19.09
N LYS A 81 -11.27 8.33 -18.46
CA LYS A 81 -11.23 9.07 -17.18
C LYS A 81 -12.57 8.91 -16.49
N ASP A 82 -12.75 9.49 -15.31
CA ASP A 82 -14.01 9.40 -14.57
C ASP A 82 -15.17 9.95 -15.40
N TYR A 83 -16.18 9.13 -15.57
CA TYR A 83 -17.44 9.44 -16.24
C TYR A 83 -18.62 9.16 -15.31
N THR A 84 -19.36 10.20 -14.97
CA THR A 84 -20.48 10.10 -14.02
C THR A 84 -21.82 10.18 -14.75
N LEU A 85 -22.64 9.17 -14.55
CA LEU A 85 -24.07 9.18 -14.87
C LEU A 85 -24.83 9.64 -13.63
N SER A 86 -25.39 10.85 -13.68
CA SER A 86 -26.21 11.42 -12.62
C SER A 86 -27.46 12.05 -13.20
N ASP A 87 -28.52 12.19 -12.38
CA ASP A 87 -29.76 12.86 -12.78
C ASP A 87 -29.56 14.32 -13.18
N ALA A 88 -28.44 14.94 -12.75
CA ALA A 88 -28.09 16.33 -13.04
C ALA A 88 -27.45 16.54 -14.42
N ASN A 89 -26.85 15.51 -15.03
CA ASN A 89 -25.94 15.66 -16.18
C ASN A 89 -26.55 15.40 -17.56
N SER A 90 -27.87 15.38 -17.69
CA SER A 90 -28.44 15.14 -19.00
C SER A 90 -29.22 16.33 -19.56
N ALA A 91 -28.85 16.71 -20.79
CA ALA A 91 -29.56 17.69 -21.59
C ALA A 91 -30.81 17.15 -22.29
N SER A 92 -31.01 15.83 -22.32
CA SER A 92 -32.17 15.15 -22.94
C SER A 92 -33.03 14.47 -21.88
N GLY A 93 -34.32 14.26 -22.16
CA GLY A 93 -35.36 13.82 -21.22
C GLY A 93 -35.11 12.52 -20.43
N ASP A 94 -34.06 11.74 -20.76
CA ASP A 94 -33.62 10.53 -20.04
C ASP A 94 -32.34 10.78 -19.22
N LYS A 95 -32.49 11.65 -18.24
CA LYS A 95 -31.39 12.04 -17.32
C LYS A 95 -30.79 10.83 -16.60
N GLY A 96 -29.43 10.69 -16.67
CA GLY A 96 -28.69 9.69 -15.92
C GLY A 96 -28.76 8.27 -16.46
N ARG A 97 -29.09 8.07 -17.73
CA ARG A 97 -29.09 6.75 -18.38
C ARG A 97 -28.14 6.70 -19.57
N PHE A 98 -27.61 5.50 -19.86
CA PHE A 98 -27.03 5.23 -21.16
C PHE A 98 -28.12 5.33 -22.25
N ASN A 99 -27.74 5.83 -23.40
CA ASN A 99 -28.64 5.79 -24.56
C ASN A 99 -28.55 4.40 -25.22
N GLY A 100 -29.60 3.60 -25.08
CA GLY A 100 -29.62 2.22 -25.56
C GLY A 100 -28.85 1.24 -24.66
N SER A 101 -28.24 0.22 -25.25
CA SER A 101 -27.45 -0.81 -24.57
C SER A 101 -26.06 -0.87 -25.22
N PRO A 102 -25.12 0.04 -24.86
CA PRO A 102 -23.80 0.08 -25.47
C PRO A 102 -22.90 -1.07 -24.98
N ASP A 103 -21.93 -1.43 -25.83
CA ASP A 103 -20.70 -2.07 -25.37
C ASP A 103 -19.80 -1.00 -24.73
N ILE A 104 -19.32 -1.23 -23.53
CA ILE A 104 -18.57 -0.25 -22.75
C ILE A 104 -17.17 -0.77 -22.44
N ASP A 105 -16.16 -0.05 -22.92
CA ASP A 105 -14.77 -0.24 -22.53
C ASP A 105 -14.37 0.83 -21.50
N VAL A 106 -14.24 0.43 -20.23
CA VAL A 106 -13.59 1.27 -19.22
C VAL A 106 -12.10 0.96 -19.28
N ASN A 107 -11.34 1.87 -19.85
CA ASN A 107 -9.92 1.69 -20.09
C ASN A 107 -9.09 1.92 -18.80
N PRO A 108 -7.83 1.46 -18.73
CA PRO A 108 -6.98 1.68 -17.58
C PRO A 108 -6.91 3.16 -17.17
N GLY A 109 -7.22 3.47 -15.91
CA GLY A 109 -7.33 4.84 -15.40
C GLY A 109 -8.70 5.50 -15.59
N GLY A 110 -9.65 4.86 -16.28
CA GLY A 110 -11.04 5.29 -16.39
C GLY A 110 -11.89 4.80 -15.22
N GLY A 111 -12.92 5.56 -14.88
CA GLY A 111 -13.92 5.22 -13.86
C GLY A 111 -15.34 5.45 -14.35
N LEU A 112 -16.19 4.44 -14.29
CA LEU A 112 -17.62 4.58 -14.50
C LEU A 112 -18.33 4.76 -13.16
N ILE A 113 -18.98 5.90 -12.99
CA ILE A 113 -19.73 6.23 -11.77
C ILE A 113 -21.22 6.31 -12.12
N VAL A 114 -22.02 5.43 -11.55
CA VAL A 114 -23.48 5.46 -11.65
C VAL A 114 -24.03 6.00 -10.33
N ASP A 115 -24.22 7.31 -10.25
CA ASP A 115 -24.61 8.03 -9.02
C ASP A 115 -26.12 8.35 -8.96
N GLY A 116 -26.87 8.00 -10.01
CA GLY A 116 -28.33 8.17 -10.08
C GLY A 116 -29.11 6.96 -9.59
N ASP A 117 -30.39 7.12 -9.34
CA ASP A 117 -31.30 6.05 -8.91
C ASP A 117 -31.80 5.15 -10.05
N LYS A 118 -31.43 5.47 -11.29
CA LYS A 118 -31.94 4.78 -12.48
C LYS A 118 -31.04 3.62 -12.88
N ASP A 119 -31.65 2.47 -13.09
CA ASP A 119 -30.96 1.30 -13.63
C ASP A 119 -30.39 1.61 -15.03
N GLN A 120 -29.18 1.12 -15.26
CA GLN A 120 -28.46 1.25 -16.52
C GLN A 120 -28.52 -0.06 -17.29
N THR A 121 -28.60 0.02 -18.63
CA THR A 121 -28.52 -1.15 -19.51
C THR A 121 -27.28 -1.05 -20.38
N ALA A 122 -26.55 -2.16 -20.53
CA ALA A 122 -25.39 -2.28 -21.42
C ALA A 122 -25.38 -3.67 -22.07
N ASP A 123 -24.72 -3.81 -23.21
CA ASP A 123 -24.44 -5.13 -23.78
C ASP A 123 -23.25 -5.73 -23.03
N ASP A 124 -22.03 -5.38 -23.35
CA ASP A 124 -20.84 -5.86 -22.66
C ASP A 124 -20.14 -4.69 -21.95
N ILE A 125 -19.61 -4.93 -20.76
CA ILE A 125 -18.76 -3.98 -20.04
C ILE A 125 -17.40 -4.63 -19.83
N HIS A 126 -16.35 -4.00 -20.32
CA HIS A 126 -14.97 -4.40 -20.11
C HIS A 126 -14.27 -3.46 -19.14
N LEU A 127 -13.88 -3.98 -17.97
CA LEU A 127 -13.08 -3.28 -16.97
C LEU A 127 -11.62 -3.67 -17.19
N LYS A 128 -10.84 -2.77 -17.80
CA LYS A 128 -9.48 -3.07 -18.25
C LYS A 128 -8.43 -2.60 -17.26
N ALA A 129 -7.35 -3.36 -17.11
CA ALA A 129 -6.20 -3.01 -16.30
C ALA A 129 -4.90 -3.29 -17.03
N ASP A 130 -3.91 -2.42 -16.82
CA ASP A 130 -2.52 -2.63 -17.21
C ASP A 130 -1.62 -2.79 -15.96
N ALA A 131 -0.31 -2.72 -16.13
CA ALA A 131 0.64 -2.88 -15.03
C ALA A 131 0.53 -1.80 -13.93
N SER A 132 -0.08 -0.64 -14.21
CA SER A 132 -0.06 0.54 -13.33
C SER A 132 -1.44 1.15 -13.10
N ASN A 133 -2.39 0.90 -13.97
CA ASN A 133 -3.69 1.57 -13.97
C ASN A 133 -4.83 0.56 -14.04
N TRP A 134 -5.90 0.85 -13.34
CA TRP A 134 -7.08 0.00 -13.24
C TRP A 134 -8.32 0.77 -13.69
N ALA A 135 -9.16 0.10 -14.46
CA ALA A 135 -10.54 0.55 -14.67
C ALA A 135 -11.37 0.29 -13.42
N THR A 136 -12.31 1.17 -13.15
CA THR A 136 -13.19 1.07 -11.99
C THR A 136 -14.65 1.25 -12.39
N ILE A 137 -15.55 0.63 -11.61
CA ILE A 137 -16.97 0.92 -11.65
C ILE A 137 -17.51 1.07 -10.24
N ILE A 138 -18.22 2.18 -9.98
CA ILE A 138 -18.93 2.46 -8.75
C ILE A 138 -20.39 2.72 -9.11
N ALA A 139 -21.29 1.84 -8.70
CA ALA A 139 -22.70 1.97 -9.01
C ALA A 139 -23.55 2.00 -7.75
N LYS A 140 -24.46 2.96 -7.66
CA LYS A 140 -25.53 3.02 -6.63
C LYS A 140 -26.83 2.37 -7.15
N ALA A 141 -27.10 2.47 -8.45
CA ALA A 141 -28.20 1.79 -9.12
C ALA A 141 -27.74 0.49 -9.82
N ASN A 142 -28.68 -0.32 -10.28
CA ASN A 142 -28.36 -1.53 -11.02
C ASN A 142 -27.71 -1.20 -12.37
N VAL A 143 -26.75 -2.03 -12.75
CA VAL A 143 -26.17 -2.03 -14.09
C VAL A 143 -26.57 -3.37 -14.73
N ASP A 144 -27.59 -3.35 -15.57
CA ASP A 144 -28.09 -4.53 -16.28
C ASP A 144 -27.30 -4.70 -17.59
N ALA A 145 -26.10 -5.27 -17.47
CA ALA A 145 -25.28 -5.65 -18.61
C ALA A 145 -25.54 -7.10 -19.00
N LYS A 146 -25.39 -7.45 -20.28
CA LYS A 146 -25.44 -8.85 -20.69
C LYS A 146 -24.26 -9.62 -20.13
N ARG A 147 -23.05 -9.01 -20.15
CA ARG A 147 -21.81 -9.57 -19.60
C ARG A 147 -20.93 -8.46 -19.05
N ILE A 148 -20.19 -8.78 -17.98
CA ILE A 148 -19.09 -7.93 -17.49
C ILE A 148 -17.80 -8.74 -17.56
N PHE A 149 -16.75 -8.13 -18.10
CA PHE A 149 -15.42 -8.69 -18.19
C PHE A 149 -14.45 -7.89 -17.34
N ILE A 150 -13.56 -8.58 -16.63
CA ILE A 150 -12.38 -8.01 -15.99
C ILE A 150 -11.20 -8.44 -16.86
N ASP A 151 -10.59 -7.49 -17.57
CA ASP A 151 -9.51 -7.74 -18.52
C ASP A 151 -8.19 -7.16 -18.01
N ILE A 152 -7.28 -8.01 -17.55
CA ILE A 152 -6.04 -7.61 -16.89
C ILE A 152 -4.84 -8.00 -17.73
N THR A 153 -3.96 -7.07 -18.04
CA THR A 153 -2.67 -7.35 -18.71
C THR A 153 -1.72 -8.04 -17.72
N ILE A 154 -1.32 -9.25 -18.03
CA ILE A 154 -0.49 -10.12 -17.21
C ILE A 154 0.90 -10.26 -17.83
N ALA A 155 1.95 -10.07 -17.02
CA ALA A 155 3.33 -10.37 -17.40
C ALA A 155 3.64 -11.85 -17.18
N ALA A 156 4.38 -12.46 -18.14
CA ALA A 156 4.78 -13.86 -18.07
C ALA A 156 5.59 -14.17 -16.79
N ASN A 157 5.37 -15.35 -16.22
CA ASN A 157 6.13 -15.93 -15.11
C ASN A 157 6.20 -15.05 -13.83
N ARG A 158 5.22 -14.14 -13.65
CA ARG A 158 5.07 -13.35 -12.43
C ARG A 158 3.82 -13.78 -11.66
N TRP A 159 3.92 -13.78 -10.34
CA TRP A 159 2.77 -13.99 -9.48
C TRP A 159 1.97 -12.70 -9.35
N HIS A 160 0.66 -12.82 -9.53
CA HIS A 160 -0.33 -11.75 -9.32
C HIS A 160 -1.29 -12.18 -8.21
N PHE A 161 -1.67 -11.24 -7.37
CA PHE A 161 -2.54 -11.48 -6.22
C PHE A 161 -3.91 -10.91 -6.50
N PHE A 162 -4.93 -11.76 -6.51
CA PHE A 162 -6.30 -11.37 -6.85
C PHE A 162 -7.32 -11.78 -5.80
N CYS A 163 -8.30 -10.90 -5.58
CA CYS A 163 -9.52 -11.16 -4.84
C CYS A 163 -10.69 -10.59 -5.66
N PHE A 164 -11.69 -11.39 -5.93
CA PHE A 164 -12.79 -10.95 -6.78
C PHE A 164 -14.04 -10.65 -5.95
N PRO A 165 -14.86 -9.68 -6.41
CA PRO A 165 -16.09 -9.30 -5.71
C PRO A 165 -17.23 -10.32 -5.88
N PHE A 166 -17.06 -11.28 -6.77
CA PHE A 166 -18.06 -12.29 -7.12
C PHE A 166 -17.47 -13.70 -7.11
N ASP A 167 -18.32 -14.70 -6.96
CA ASP A 167 -17.94 -16.08 -7.27
C ASP A 167 -17.68 -16.18 -8.78
N ILE A 168 -16.47 -16.52 -9.17
CA ILE A 168 -16.06 -16.66 -10.57
C ILE A 168 -16.04 -18.12 -10.98
N LYS A 169 -16.84 -18.47 -11.98
CA LYS A 169 -16.81 -19.81 -12.55
C LYS A 169 -15.51 -20.04 -13.30
N ARG A 170 -14.81 -21.13 -13.00
CA ARG A 170 -13.51 -21.43 -13.60
C ARG A 170 -13.52 -21.43 -15.14
N SER A 171 -14.61 -21.92 -15.75
CA SER A 171 -14.78 -21.92 -17.21
C SER A 171 -14.89 -20.53 -17.83
N ASN A 172 -15.14 -19.50 -17.01
CA ASN A 172 -15.28 -18.10 -17.44
C ASN A 172 -13.95 -17.35 -17.40
N ILE A 173 -12.85 -18.03 -17.04
CA ILE A 173 -11.49 -17.47 -16.98
C ILE A 173 -10.77 -17.86 -18.27
N LYS A 174 -10.24 -16.86 -18.98
CA LYS A 174 -9.47 -17.04 -20.20
C LYS A 174 -8.15 -16.31 -20.11
N CYS A 175 -7.09 -16.96 -20.56
CA CYS A 175 -5.76 -16.40 -20.73
C CYS A 175 -5.04 -17.26 -21.79
N ASP A 176 -4.27 -16.65 -22.65
CA ASP A 176 -3.48 -17.37 -23.63
C ASP A 176 -2.32 -18.12 -22.94
N GLY A 177 -2.11 -19.37 -23.31
CA GLY A 177 -1.07 -20.23 -22.72
C GLY A 177 -1.53 -20.94 -21.43
N ASN A 178 -0.55 -21.56 -20.77
CA ASN A 178 -0.80 -22.28 -19.52
C ASN A 178 -0.81 -21.32 -18.35
N PHE A 179 -1.75 -21.49 -17.46
CA PHE A 179 -1.84 -20.70 -16.23
C PHE A 179 -2.27 -21.55 -15.03
N VAL A 180 -2.01 -21.04 -13.84
CA VAL A 180 -2.38 -21.66 -12.57
C VAL A 180 -2.99 -20.63 -11.62
N PHE A 181 -4.04 -21.05 -10.91
CA PHE A 181 -4.54 -20.38 -9.71
C PHE A 181 -4.19 -21.23 -8.48
N ARG A 182 -3.79 -20.55 -7.40
CA ARG A 182 -3.63 -21.15 -6.08
C ARG A 182 -4.40 -20.33 -5.05
N TYR A 183 -4.93 -21.01 -4.07
CA TYR A 183 -5.47 -20.38 -2.87
C TYR A 183 -4.53 -20.65 -1.68
N TYR A 184 -4.72 -19.88 -0.63
CA TYR A 184 -3.96 -20.05 0.60
C TYR A 184 -4.79 -20.79 1.63
N ASP A 185 -4.22 -21.86 2.19
CA ASP A 185 -4.82 -22.64 3.28
C ASP A 185 -4.10 -22.28 4.60
N GLY A 186 -4.73 -21.43 5.39
CA GLY A 186 -4.21 -20.99 6.69
C GLY A 186 -4.07 -22.13 7.72
N LYS A 187 -4.83 -23.22 7.56
CA LYS A 187 -4.72 -24.41 8.41
C LYS A 187 -3.40 -25.12 8.17
N VAL A 188 -3.00 -25.26 6.91
CA VAL A 188 -1.70 -25.87 6.56
C VAL A 188 -0.55 -25.06 7.16
N ARG A 189 -0.62 -23.73 7.14
CA ARG A 189 0.38 -22.90 7.82
C ARG A 189 0.37 -23.10 9.32
N ALA A 190 -0.78 -23.08 9.96
CA ALA A 190 -0.91 -23.27 11.40
C ALA A 190 -0.32 -24.62 11.87
N GLU A 191 -0.46 -25.69 11.07
CA GLU A 191 0.05 -27.01 11.37
C GLU A 191 1.56 -27.18 11.07
N LYS A 192 2.07 -26.53 10.00
CA LYS A 192 3.43 -26.77 9.46
C LYS A 192 4.39 -25.62 9.67
N GLY A 193 3.93 -24.46 10.12
CA GLY A 193 4.72 -23.23 10.26
C GLY A 193 5.17 -22.59 8.94
N LYS A 194 4.74 -23.10 7.80
CA LYS A 194 5.09 -22.59 6.47
C LYS A 194 4.17 -23.14 5.39
N GLY A 195 4.23 -22.54 4.20
CA GLY A 195 3.46 -22.99 3.04
C GLY A 195 2.01 -22.51 3.13
N GLY A 196 1.09 -23.34 2.72
CA GLY A 196 -0.34 -23.03 2.65
C GLY A 196 -0.83 -22.80 1.22
N TRP A 197 0.04 -22.69 0.24
CA TRP A 197 -0.37 -22.60 -1.16
C TRP A 197 -0.84 -23.94 -1.69
N THR A 198 -2.07 -23.97 -2.16
CA THR A 198 -2.71 -25.15 -2.72
C THR A 198 -3.22 -24.82 -4.13
N ASP A 199 -2.92 -25.69 -5.09
CA ASP A 199 -3.44 -25.56 -6.44
C ASP A 199 -4.96 -25.69 -6.42
N LEU A 200 -5.64 -24.84 -7.15
CA LEU A 200 -7.08 -24.94 -7.34
C LEU A 200 -7.37 -26.26 -8.07
N SER A 201 -8.06 -27.17 -7.38
CA SER A 201 -8.32 -28.49 -7.94
C SER A 201 -9.26 -28.42 -9.15
N ALA A 202 -9.19 -29.43 -10.02
CA ALA A 202 -10.10 -29.51 -11.17
C ALA A 202 -11.58 -29.66 -10.77
N THR A 203 -11.83 -30.06 -9.50
CA THR A 203 -13.19 -30.22 -8.93
C THR A 203 -13.72 -28.93 -8.31
N GLU A 204 -12.89 -27.92 -8.06
CA GLU A 204 -13.33 -26.60 -7.61
C GLU A 204 -13.87 -25.81 -8.79
N GLU A 205 -15.19 -25.70 -8.86
CA GLU A 205 -15.89 -25.05 -9.97
C GLU A 205 -15.78 -23.52 -9.92
N TYR A 206 -15.61 -22.93 -8.71
CA TYR A 206 -15.64 -21.47 -8.52
C TYR A 206 -14.46 -20.96 -7.69
N LEU A 207 -13.91 -19.80 -8.10
CA LEU A 207 -13.18 -18.91 -7.20
C LEU A 207 -14.20 -18.14 -6.37
N LYS A 208 -14.01 -18.12 -5.05
CA LYS A 208 -14.99 -17.54 -4.12
C LYS A 208 -14.79 -16.06 -3.92
N ALA A 209 -15.89 -15.29 -3.87
CA ALA A 209 -15.89 -13.88 -3.54
C ALA A 209 -15.20 -13.60 -2.20
N GLY A 210 -14.38 -12.54 -2.14
CA GLY A 210 -13.66 -12.14 -0.93
C GLY A 210 -12.47 -13.03 -0.54
N LYS A 211 -12.26 -14.17 -1.20
CA LYS A 211 -11.10 -15.03 -1.00
C LYS A 211 -9.96 -14.62 -1.93
N GLY A 212 -8.74 -14.57 -1.38
CA GLY A 212 -7.54 -14.27 -2.14
C GLY A 212 -7.03 -15.48 -2.93
N TYR A 213 -6.50 -15.22 -4.11
CA TYR A 213 -5.86 -16.19 -5.01
C TYR A 213 -4.57 -15.61 -5.57
N ILE A 214 -3.59 -16.46 -5.82
CA ILE A 214 -2.46 -16.10 -6.67
C ILE A 214 -2.62 -16.72 -8.04
N PHE A 215 -2.18 -15.97 -9.04
CA PHE A 215 -2.24 -16.35 -10.46
C PHE A 215 -0.86 -16.19 -11.10
N GLN A 216 -0.50 -17.12 -11.94
CA GLN A 216 0.67 -17.02 -12.80
C GLN A 216 0.36 -17.61 -14.18
N ALA A 217 0.79 -16.93 -15.24
CA ALA A 217 0.74 -17.42 -16.61
C ALA A 217 2.15 -17.64 -17.16
N SER A 218 2.30 -18.65 -18.02
CA SER A 218 3.58 -18.97 -18.68
C SER A 218 3.97 -18.00 -19.80
N ALA A 219 3.00 -17.23 -20.31
CA ALA A 219 3.19 -16.21 -21.34
C ALA A 219 2.51 -14.90 -20.92
N SER A 220 2.99 -13.78 -21.44
CA SER A 220 2.26 -12.51 -21.30
C SER A 220 0.95 -12.59 -22.07
N CYS A 221 -0.14 -12.24 -21.40
CA CYS A 221 -1.49 -12.37 -21.96
C CYS A 221 -2.45 -11.33 -21.37
N THR A 222 -3.66 -11.25 -21.88
CA THR A 222 -4.79 -10.64 -21.18
C THR A 222 -5.54 -11.73 -20.43
N LEU A 223 -5.52 -11.65 -19.09
CA LEU A 223 -6.41 -12.44 -18.25
C LEU A 223 -7.81 -11.83 -18.36
N SER A 224 -8.72 -12.54 -19.03
CA SER A 224 -10.12 -12.12 -19.17
C SER A 224 -11.02 -12.99 -18.30
N ILE A 225 -11.76 -12.35 -17.40
CA ILE A 225 -12.66 -13.00 -16.45
C ILE A 225 -14.07 -12.51 -16.73
N MET A 226 -14.94 -13.39 -17.22
CA MET A 226 -16.35 -13.10 -17.42
C MET A 226 -17.14 -13.32 -16.15
N ILE A 227 -17.90 -12.32 -15.75
CA ILE A 227 -18.83 -12.39 -14.62
C ILE A 227 -20.22 -12.73 -15.14
N GLU A 228 -20.85 -13.75 -14.57
CA GLU A 228 -22.20 -14.17 -14.93
C GLU A 228 -23.24 -13.12 -14.50
N LYS A 229 -24.24 -12.86 -15.36
CA LYS A 229 -25.27 -11.83 -15.15
C LYS A 229 -25.93 -11.91 -13.77
N GLU A 230 -26.22 -13.11 -13.29
CA GLU A 230 -26.87 -13.34 -12.00
C GLU A 230 -25.99 -12.89 -10.81
N LYS A 231 -24.69 -12.74 -11.02
CA LYS A 231 -23.73 -12.37 -9.98
C LYS A 231 -23.53 -10.85 -9.83
N PHE A 232 -23.72 -10.07 -10.88
CA PHE A 232 -23.50 -8.63 -10.84
C PHE A 232 -24.79 -7.77 -10.87
N GLY A 233 -25.96 -8.36 -10.86
CA GLY A 233 -27.26 -7.66 -10.88
C GLY A 233 -27.46 -6.60 -9.80
N LYS A 234 -26.57 -6.58 -8.80
CA LYS A 234 -26.25 -5.45 -7.93
C LYS A 234 -24.75 -5.48 -7.72
N LEU A 235 -23.98 -4.72 -8.49
CA LEU A 235 -22.60 -4.42 -8.13
C LEU A 235 -22.60 -4.03 -6.65
N PRO A 236 -21.71 -4.58 -5.82
CA PRO A 236 -21.86 -4.52 -4.36
C PRO A 236 -22.04 -3.08 -3.88
N ASN A 237 -23.27 -2.68 -3.64
CA ASN A 237 -23.64 -1.42 -3.00
C ASN A 237 -24.12 -1.69 -1.57
N VAL A 238 -23.62 -2.76 -0.99
CA VAL A 238 -23.84 -3.18 0.39
C VAL A 238 -22.50 -3.45 1.04
N LYS A 239 -22.45 -3.33 2.34
CA LYS A 239 -21.27 -3.73 3.12
C LYS A 239 -20.88 -5.16 2.81
N PHE A 240 -19.59 -5.37 2.63
CA PHE A 240 -19.04 -6.68 2.33
C PHE A 240 -18.20 -7.17 3.50
N ASP A 241 -18.54 -8.33 4.01
CA ASP A 241 -17.83 -8.99 5.11
C ASP A 241 -16.91 -10.08 4.56
N CYS A 242 -15.60 -9.86 4.65
CA CYS A 242 -14.61 -10.92 4.45
C CYS A 242 -14.47 -11.71 5.76
N ASN A 243 -15.06 -12.89 5.81
CA ASN A 243 -14.95 -13.76 6.97
C ASN A 243 -13.53 -14.29 7.15
N LEU A 244 -13.04 -14.27 8.39
CA LEU A 244 -11.72 -14.75 8.75
C LEU A 244 -11.80 -16.07 9.50
N GLU A 245 -11.03 -17.06 9.05
CA GLU A 245 -10.89 -18.36 9.68
C GLU A 245 -9.91 -18.29 10.86
N ALA A 246 -10.23 -18.98 11.96
CA ALA A 246 -9.34 -19.18 13.08
C ALA A 246 -8.69 -20.57 12.97
N ASN A 247 -7.37 -20.61 12.87
CA ASN A 247 -6.59 -21.83 12.83
C ASN A 247 -5.53 -21.78 13.94
N ALA A 248 -5.72 -22.59 14.98
CA ALA A 248 -4.79 -22.64 16.11
C ALA A 248 -3.43 -23.19 15.70
N SER A 249 -2.36 -22.61 16.23
CA SER A 249 -0.99 -23.09 16.09
C SER A 249 -0.28 -23.02 17.45
N THR A 250 0.76 -23.84 17.62
CA THR A 250 1.66 -23.76 18.79
C THR A 250 2.55 -22.51 18.73
N ASN A 251 2.75 -21.95 17.52
CA ASN A 251 3.41 -20.67 17.30
C ASN A 251 2.38 -19.65 16.84
N GLU A 252 2.13 -18.61 17.63
CA GLU A 252 1.14 -17.58 17.32
C GLU A 252 1.43 -16.84 15.99
N GLN A 253 2.69 -16.76 15.56
CA GLN A 253 3.08 -16.17 14.27
C GLN A 253 2.54 -16.97 13.07
N ASP A 254 2.19 -18.23 13.24
CA ASP A 254 1.67 -19.09 12.18
C ASP A 254 0.15 -19.32 12.30
N ALA A 255 -0.46 -18.83 13.38
CA ALA A 255 -1.89 -19.04 13.64
C ALA A 255 -2.77 -18.09 12.81
N SER A 256 -3.95 -18.58 12.44
CA SER A 256 -5.09 -17.78 11.96
C SER A 256 -4.79 -16.86 10.75
N TRP A 257 -3.89 -17.25 9.88
CA TRP A 257 -3.62 -16.53 8.63
C TRP A 257 -4.72 -16.75 7.60
N ASN A 258 -5.15 -15.67 6.99
CA ASN A 258 -6.15 -15.61 5.95
C ASN A 258 -5.60 -14.83 4.74
N PHE A 259 -6.00 -15.25 3.56
CA PHE A 259 -5.70 -14.55 2.32
C PHE A 259 -7.00 -14.05 1.72
N VAL A 260 -7.23 -12.77 1.80
CA VAL A 260 -8.45 -12.05 1.41
C VAL A 260 -8.08 -10.84 0.54
N GLY A 261 -8.99 -9.94 0.25
CA GLY A 261 -8.63 -8.74 -0.51
C GLY A 261 -9.75 -7.74 -0.66
N ASN A 262 -9.48 -6.67 -1.41
CA ASN A 262 -10.44 -5.65 -1.76
C ASN A 262 -11.61 -6.26 -2.56
N PRO A 263 -12.83 -6.30 -1.99
CA PRO A 263 -13.97 -6.95 -2.61
C PRO A 263 -14.71 -6.06 -3.61
N PHE A 264 -14.11 -4.93 -4.02
CA PHE A 264 -14.76 -3.97 -4.90
C PHE A 264 -14.04 -3.84 -6.24
N THR A 265 -14.81 -3.47 -7.26
CA THR A 265 -14.35 -3.06 -8.58
C THR A 265 -13.84 -1.61 -8.59
N SER A 266 -13.24 -1.17 -7.50
CA SER A 266 -12.81 0.20 -7.22
C SER A 266 -11.62 0.21 -6.28
N PHE A 267 -10.93 1.33 -6.18
CA PHE A 267 -9.92 1.53 -5.15
C PHE A 267 -10.55 1.63 -3.77
N PHE A 268 -9.78 1.29 -2.74
CA PHE A 268 -10.21 1.32 -1.34
C PHE A 268 -9.06 1.71 -0.40
N ASP A 269 -9.30 2.63 0.53
CA ASP A 269 -8.29 3.08 1.48
C ASP A 269 -8.13 2.07 2.63
N LEU A 270 -6.89 1.69 2.93
CA LEU A 270 -6.53 0.84 4.07
C LEU A 270 -7.17 1.33 5.39
N ASN A 271 -7.24 2.66 5.58
CA ASN A 271 -7.74 3.28 6.80
C ASN A 271 -9.26 3.30 6.93
N ASP A 272 -9.99 2.94 5.87
CA ASP A 272 -11.45 2.82 5.87
C ASP A 272 -11.91 1.34 6.02
N MET A 273 -10.97 0.42 6.02
CA MET A 273 -11.22 -0.99 6.27
C MET A 273 -11.59 -1.21 7.74
N GLY A 274 -12.66 -1.92 8.01
CA GLY A 274 -13.10 -2.27 9.38
C GLY A 274 -12.16 -3.28 10.05
N TYR A 275 -10.86 -3.02 10.03
CA TYR A 275 -9.81 -3.89 10.55
C TYR A 275 -8.60 -3.04 11.00
N ASN A 276 -8.07 -3.30 12.19
CA ASN A 276 -7.05 -2.46 12.81
C ASN A 276 -5.68 -3.13 12.99
N ALA A 277 -5.56 -4.42 12.67
CA ALA A 277 -4.30 -5.14 12.73
C ALA A 277 -3.50 -5.00 11.41
N PRO A 278 -2.23 -5.39 11.39
CA PRO A 278 -1.40 -5.32 10.20
C PRO A 278 -1.91 -6.17 9.03
N VAL A 279 -1.65 -5.69 7.83
CA VAL A 279 -1.91 -6.35 6.55
C VAL A 279 -0.58 -6.60 5.85
N THR A 280 -0.38 -7.79 5.30
CA THR A 280 0.80 -8.12 4.51
C THR A 280 0.41 -8.26 3.03
N ARG A 281 0.96 -7.41 2.18
CA ARG A 281 0.68 -7.33 0.74
C ARG A 281 1.89 -7.75 -0.09
N TRP A 282 1.65 -8.04 -1.36
CA TRP A 282 2.70 -8.26 -2.35
C TRP A 282 2.90 -6.99 -3.19
N ASN A 283 4.12 -6.45 -3.25
CA ASN A 283 4.43 -5.23 -3.98
C ASN A 283 4.98 -5.48 -5.41
N GLY A 284 4.97 -6.73 -5.88
CA GLY A 284 5.54 -7.15 -7.16
C GLY A 284 6.92 -7.82 -7.03
N GLU A 285 7.64 -7.58 -5.94
CA GLU A 285 9.00 -8.09 -5.69
C GLU A 285 9.12 -8.82 -4.35
N GLY A 286 8.39 -8.36 -3.33
CA GLY A 286 8.43 -8.90 -1.98
C GLY A 286 7.14 -8.64 -1.20
N TYR A 287 7.13 -9.14 0.03
CA TYR A 287 6.05 -8.90 0.97
C TYR A 287 6.31 -7.64 1.79
N GLU A 288 5.33 -6.78 1.88
CA GLU A 288 5.36 -5.55 2.66
C GLU A 288 4.20 -5.55 3.66
N ALA A 289 4.51 -5.23 4.91
CA ALA A 289 3.48 -5.08 5.94
C ALA A 289 3.10 -3.60 6.09
N VAL A 290 1.79 -3.34 6.04
CA VAL A 290 1.17 -2.03 6.28
C VAL A 290 0.12 -2.15 7.38
N ARG A 291 -0.17 -1.07 8.10
CA ARG A 291 -1.14 -1.08 9.19
C ARG A 291 -2.08 0.12 9.09
N PRO A 292 -3.40 -0.08 9.25
CA PRO A 292 -4.35 1.01 9.40
C PRO A 292 -3.93 1.98 10.50
N GLY A 293 -4.05 3.28 10.25
CA GLY A 293 -3.64 4.33 11.16
C GLY A 293 -2.16 4.72 11.12
N ASP A 294 -1.28 3.85 10.63
CA ASP A 294 0.15 4.13 10.48
C ASP A 294 0.56 4.43 9.05
N ASP A 295 -0.12 3.83 8.09
CA ASP A 295 0.18 3.91 6.66
C ASP A 295 -0.96 4.51 5.86
N ASP A 296 -0.61 5.23 4.80
CA ASP A 296 -1.53 5.73 3.78
C ASP A 296 -1.41 4.83 2.56
N TYR A 297 -2.10 3.69 2.59
CA TYR A 297 -2.11 2.74 1.49
C TYR A 297 -3.50 2.64 0.87
N ILE A 298 -3.56 2.60 -0.45
CA ILE A 298 -4.79 2.45 -1.22
C ILE A 298 -4.71 1.16 -2.01
N PHE A 299 -5.58 0.21 -1.69
CA PHE A 299 -5.73 -1.04 -2.44
C PHE A 299 -6.31 -0.73 -3.82
N HIS A 300 -5.71 -1.29 -4.86
CA HIS A 300 -6.30 -1.26 -6.19
C HIS A 300 -7.48 -2.25 -6.29
N PRO A 301 -8.32 -2.14 -7.32
CA PRO A 301 -9.36 -3.13 -7.58
C PRO A 301 -8.78 -4.55 -7.58
N TYR A 302 -9.49 -5.47 -6.94
CA TYR A 302 -9.14 -6.90 -6.88
C TYR A 302 -7.82 -7.23 -6.16
N GLU A 303 -7.18 -6.32 -5.46
CA GLU A 303 -5.93 -6.61 -4.75
C GLU A 303 -6.15 -7.55 -3.56
N ALA A 304 -5.41 -8.66 -3.56
CA ALA A 304 -5.42 -9.59 -2.43
C ALA A 304 -4.22 -9.36 -1.50
N PHE A 305 -4.43 -9.65 -0.22
CA PHE A 305 -3.46 -9.47 0.85
C PHE A 305 -3.68 -10.48 1.98
N PHE A 306 -2.66 -10.65 2.80
CA PHE A 306 -2.71 -11.49 4.00
C PHE A 306 -3.10 -10.70 5.23
N VAL A 307 -3.89 -11.33 6.09
CA VAL A 307 -4.20 -10.87 7.44
C VAL A 307 -4.20 -12.04 8.41
N GLN A 308 -3.92 -11.79 9.68
CA GLN A 308 -4.25 -12.73 10.74
C GLN A 308 -5.61 -12.38 11.34
N ARG A 309 -6.25 -13.36 11.96
CA ARG A 309 -7.47 -13.12 12.72
C ARG A 309 -7.13 -12.91 14.20
N PRO A 310 -7.07 -11.66 14.70
CA PRO A 310 -6.88 -11.38 16.12
C PRO A 310 -8.04 -11.92 16.96
N THR A 311 -7.78 -12.17 18.23
CA THR A 311 -8.82 -12.57 19.19
C THR A 311 -9.94 -11.54 19.23
N GLY A 312 -11.19 -11.98 19.12
CA GLY A 312 -12.36 -11.12 19.11
C GLY A 312 -12.74 -10.55 17.73
N SER A 313 -11.90 -10.73 16.71
CA SER A 313 -12.22 -10.39 15.32
C SER A 313 -12.70 -11.62 14.56
N SER A 314 -13.71 -11.47 13.68
CA SER A 314 -14.23 -12.58 12.87
C SER A 314 -14.31 -12.27 11.39
N ASN A 315 -14.26 -11.01 11.01
CA ASN A 315 -14.40 -10.54 9.64
C ASN A 315 -13.67 -9.21 9.45
N ILE A 316 -13.50 -8.82 8.19
CA ILE A 316 -13.15 -7.48 7.76
C ILE A 316 -14.37 -6.90 7.07
N GLU A 317 -14.87 -5.78 7.56
CA GLU A 317 -15.98 -5.06 6.95
C GLU A 317 -15.46 -4.02 5.95
N PHE A 318 -15.97 -4.08 4.73
CA PHE A 318 -15.73 -3.08 3.68
C PHE A 318 -17.03 -2.31 3.42
N ASP A 319 -17.02 -1.00 3.66
CA ASP A 319 -18.17 -0.14 3.42
C ASP A 319 -18.11 0.45 2.01
N PRO A 320 -19.14 0.22 1.15
CA PRO A 320 -19.14 0.71 -0.23
C PRO A 320 -19.11 2.23 -0.36
N GLU A 321 -19.46 2.98 0.67
CA GLU A 321 -19.38 4.45 0.67
C GLU A 321 -17.93 4.97 0.57
N HIS A 322 -16.93 4.12 0.88
CA HIS A 322 -15.52 4.47 0.84
C HIS A 322 -14.81 4.09 -0.47
N ARG A 323 -15.56 3.64 -1.48
CA ARG A 323 -15.02 3.31 -2.81
C ARG A 323 -14.50 4.55 -3.54
N MET A 324 -13.44 4.38 -4.31
CA MET A 324 -12.79 5.44 -5.11
C MET A 324 -12.53 4.97 -6.54
N THR A 325 -12.68 5.87 -7.53
CA THR A 325 -12.39 5.55 -8.93
C THR A 325 -10.91 5.59 -9.25
N GLN A 326 -10.15 6.46 -8.60
CA GLN A 326 -8.70 6.60 -8.79
C GLN A 326 -8.00 6.95 -7.48
N ILE A 327 -6.68 6.70 -7.44
CA ILE A 327 -5.84 7.13 -6.33
C ILE A 327 -5.84 8.66 -6.30
N GLY A 328 -6.49 9.23 -5.29
CA GLY A 328 -6.52 10.67 -5.06
C GLY A 328 -7.55 11.46 -5.86
N SER A 329 -8.53 10.82 -6.49
CA SER A 329 -9.63 11.48 -7.21
C SER A 329 -10.65 12.19 -6.31
N ASN A 330 -10.68 11.90 -5.03
CA ASN A 330 -11.54 12.57 -4.07
C ASN A 330 -10.78 13.67 -3.28
N ASN A 331 -11.50 14.66 -2.78
CA ASN A 331 -11.03 15.70 -1.85
C ASN A 331 -10.26 15.17 -0.61
N ARG A 332 -10.07 13.85 -0.51
CA ARG A 332 -9.29 13.14 0.50
C ARG A 332 -7.80 13.47 0.51
N LYS A 333 -7.18 13.90 -0.63
CA LYS A 333 -5.82 14.46 -0.54
C LYS A 333 -5.72 15.60 0.46
N THR A 334 -6.77 16.43 0.55
CA THR A 334 -6.87 17.50 1.54
C THR A 334 -7.24 17.00 2.93
N GLU A 335 -8.03 15.93 3.05
CA GLU A 335 -8.36 15.33 4.35
C GLU A 335 -7.23 14.42 4.85
N ASN A 336 -6.58 13.64 4.00
CA ASN A 336 -5.42 12.84 4.37
C ASN A 336 -4.20 13.73 4.66
N ALA A 337 -4.00 14.82 3.91
CA ALA A 337 -3.02 15.85 4.28
C ALA A 337 -3.39 16.54 5.60
N LYS A 338 -4.68 16.77 5.89
CA LYS A 338 -5.16 17.26 7.19
C LYS A 338 -5.07 16.19 8.28
N LYS A 339 -5.28 14.91 7.97
CA LYS A 339 -5.06 13.78 8.89
C LYS A 339 -3.56 13.55 9.11
N ALA A 340 -2.72 13.65 8.08
CA ALA A 340 -1.26 13.60 8.20
C ALA A 340 -0.71 14.79 8.99
N MET A 341 -1.25 16.00 8.81
CA MET A 341 -0.95 17.17 9.66
C MET A 341 -1.51 17.02 11.08
N LYS A 342 -2.57 16.24 11.29
CA LYS A 342 -3.13 15.88 12.60
C LYS A 342 -2.52 14.60 13.20
N ARG A 343 -1.61 13.92 12.54
CA ARG A 343 -0.76 12.89 13.16
C ARG A 343 0.17 13.59 14.16
N GLN A 344 -0.45 14.07 15.22
CA GLN A 344 0.26 14.50 16.41
C GLN A 344 1.05 13.28 16.88
N LEU A 345 2.36 13.43 17.03
CA LEU A 345 3.22 12.43 17.63
C LEU A 345 2.48 11.89 18.87
N ASN A 346 2.10 10.63 18.83
CA ASN A 346 1.59 9.99 20.04
C ASN A 346 2.81 9.65 20.91
N PRO A 347 3.05 10.38 22.01
CA PRO A 347 4.25 10.16 22.83
C PRO A 347 4.28 8.76 23.45
N GLU A 348 3.13 8.07 23.45
CA GLU A 348 3.01 6.70 23.97
C GLU A 348 3.30 5.64 22.91
N ARG A 349 3.34 6.04 21.63
CA ARG A 349 3.53 5.12 20.50
C ARG A 349 4.43 5.75 19.43
N LEU A 350 5.71 5.37 19.43
CA LEU A 350 6.75 5.97 18.60
C LEU A 350 7.19 4.98 17.51
N LEU A 351 7.11 5.40 16.25
CA LEU A 351 7.41 4.59 15.08
C LEU A 351 8.83 4.84 14.57
N VAL A 352 9.50 3.74 14.23
CA VAL A 352 10.79 3.74 13.52
C VAL A 352 10.67 2.81 12.32
N ASN A 353 10.65 3.37 11.12
CA ASN A 353 10.66 2.62 9.87
C ASN A 353 12.07 2.56 9.33
N LEU A 354 12.60 1.35 9.19
CA LEU A 354 13.92 1.10 8.63
C LEU A 354 13.80 0.44 7.26
N ALA A 355 14.68 0.82 6.36
CA ALA A 355 14.84 0.17 5.07
C ALA A 355 16.27 -0.31 4.90
N VAL A 356 16.48 -1.43 4.19
CA VAL A 356 17.76 -1.87 3.68
C VAL A 356 17.73 -1.91 2.17
N SER A 357 18.79 -1.46 1.52
CA SER A 357 18.91 -1.46 0.06
C SER A 357 20.27 -1.95 -0.41
N ASP A 358 20.30 -2.64 -1.56
CA ASP A 358 21.49 -2.97 -2.35
C ASP A 358 21.71 -2.00 -3.54
N GLY A 359 20.98 -0.87 -3.54
CA GLY A 359 20.97 0.13 -4.61
C GLY A 359 19.99 -0.16 -5.76
N LYS A 360 19.39 -1.36 -5.81
CA LYS A 360 18.37 -1.77 -6.79
C LYS A 360 17.10 -2.28 -6.11
N ASN A 361 17.27 -3.08 -5.07
CA ASN A 361 16.18 -3.68 -4.31
C ASN A 361 16.14 -3.07 -2.92
N THR A 362 14.96 -2.99 -2.35
CA THR A 362 14.74 -2.44 -1.00
C THR A 362 13.77 -3.33 -0.24
N ASP A 363 14.07 -3.56 1.04
CA ASP A 363 13.16 -4.22 1.97
C ASP A 363 13.07 -3.44 3.28
N LYS A 364 11.96 -3.62 4.02
CA LYS A 364 11.62 -2.76 5.15
C LYS A 364 11.22 -3.56 6.38
N THR A 365 11.45 -2.93 7.54
CA THR A 365 10.89 -3.36 8.83
C THR A 365 10.50 -2.13 9.65
N ARG A 366 9.50 -2.30 10.51
CA ARG A 366 9.03 -1.26 11.43
C ARG A 366 9.15 -1.74 12.86
N VAL A 367 9.70 -0.89 13.71
CA VAL A 367 9.64 -1.06 15.15
C VAL A 367 8.74 0.04 15.72
N VAL A 368 7.80 -0.35 16.56
CA VAL A 368 6.90 0.60 17.24
C VAL A 368 7.10 0.47 18.74
N PHE A 369 7.52 1.55 19.38
CA PHE A 369 7.70 1.57 20.82
C PHE A 369 6.41 2.01 21.51
N ASN A 370 5.83 1.09 22.29
CA ASN A 370 4.58 1.27 23.01
C ASN A 370 4.66 0.55 24.36
N GLN A 371 4.65 1.31 25.44
CA GLN A 371 4.83 0.76 26.81
C GLN A 371 3.66 -0.13 27.26
N THR A 372 2.52 -0.08 26.57
CA THR A 372 1.36 -0.92 26.91
C THR A 372 1.43 -2.32 26.30
N LYS A 373 2.39 -2.55 25.39
CA LYS A 373 2.59 -3.82 24.70
C LYS A 373 3.64 -4.70 25.39
N SER A 374 3.71 -5.96 24.99
CA SER A 374 4.70 -6.91 25.49
C SER A 374 5.86 -7.10 24.51
N ASN A 375 6.88 -7.87 24.91
CA ASN A 375 7.94 -8.31 24.00
C ASN A 375 7.59 -9.58 23.22
N LYS A 376 6.37 -10.12 23.41
CA LYS A 376 5.88 -11.29 22.71
C LYS A 376 5.07 -10.87 21.49
N TYR A 377 4.92 -11.77 20.56
CA TYR A 377 4.08 -11.57 19.40
C TYR A 377 2.61 -11.34 19.76
N GLU A 378 2.01 -10.29 19.20
CA GLU A 378 0.60 -9.94 19.38
C GLU A 378 -0.04 -9.65 18.00
N MET A 379 -0.97 -10.52 17.54
CA MET A 379 -1.57 -10.45 16.18
C MET A 379 -2.28 -9.13 15.87
N ASP A 380 -2.69 -8.35 16.87
CA ASP A 380 -3.40 -7.08 16.70
C ASP A 380 -2.47 -5.90 16.35
N CYS A 381 -1.17 -6.06 16.54
CA CYS A 381 -0.21 -4.98 16.33
C CYS A 381 1.09 -5.39 15.62
N ASP A 382 1.44 -6.68 15.66
CA ASP A 382 2.64 -7.21 15.04
C ASP A 382 2.36 -7.84 13.68
N ALA A 383 3.37 -7.82 12.80
CA ALA A 383 3.34 -8.56 11.55
C ALA A 383 4.56 -9.47 11.43
N ALA A 384 4.35 -10.76 11.33
CA ALA A 384 5.43 -11.70 11.03
C ALA A 384 6.04 -11.39 9.65
N LYS A 385 7.36 -11.51 9.53
CA LYS A 385 8.06 -11.33 8.25
C LYS A 385 7.76 -12.48 7.31
N PHE A 386 7.15 -12.19 6.17
CA PHE A 386 7.04 -13.14 5.08
C PHE A 386 8.33 -13.10 4.26
N GLU A 387 9.07 -14.21 4.28
CA GLU A 387 10.29 -14.35 3.49
C GLU A 387 9.94 -14.69 2.04
N SER A 388 10.53 -13.96 1.10
CA SER A 388 10.43 -14.27 -0.33
C SER A 388 11.72 -14.87 -0.84
N SER A 389 11.62 -16.00 -1.54
CA SER A 389 12.77 -16.59 -2.21
C SER A 389 13.31 -15.74 -3.38
N THR A 390 12.54 -14.76 -3.85
CA THR A 390 12.91 -13.84 -4.93
C THR A 390 13.56 -12.55 -4.43
N SER A 391 13.35 -12.15 -3.16
CA SER A 391 13.94 -10.93 -2.62
C SER A 391 15.46 -11.02 -2.54
N ALA A 392 16.16 -10.01 -3.08
CA ALA A 392 17.62 -9.95 -3.07
C ALA A 392 18.18 -9.61 -1.68
N VAL A 393 17.43 -8.85 -0.92
CA VAL A 393 17.79 -8.34 0.41
C VAL A 393 16.56 -8.37 1.32
N GLN A 394 16.76 -8.65 2.61
CA GLN A 394 15.68 -8.60 3.61
C GLN A 394 16.17 -8.01 4.92
N LEU A 395 15.32 -7.22 5.55
CA LEU A 395 15.50 -6.64 6.88
C LEU A 395 14.28 -6.97 7.75
N TYR A 396 14.52 -7.37 8.98
CA TYR A 396 13.46 -7.68 9.95
C TYR A 396 13.95 -7.40 11.35
N SER A 397 13.04 -7.10 12.25
CA SER A 397 13.33 -7.14 13.68
C SER A 397 13.06 -8.55 14.22
N ILE A 398 13.66 -8.86 15.38
CA ILE A 398 13.53 -10.18 16.01
C ILE A 398 12.84 -9.98 17.36
N GLU A 399 11.72 -10.67 17.55
CA GLU A 399 10.98 -10.61 18.80
C GLU A 399 11.59 -11.57 19.86
N ALA A 400 11.11 -11.51 21.12
CA ALA A 400 11.74 -12.17 22.26
C ALA A 400 11.82 -13.71 22.15
N GLN A 401 11.00 -14.36 21.33
CA GLN A 401 11.00 -15.80 21.10
C GLN A 401 11.76 -16.20 19.82
N GLY A 402 12.39 -15.22 19.16
CA GLY A 402 13.22 -15.43 17.98
C GLY A 402 12.47 -15.31 16.65
N GLY A 403 11.20 -14.93 16.65
CA GLY A 403 10.42 -14.71 15.44
C GLY A 403 10.85 -13.48 14.65
N LYS A 404 10.85 -13.59 13.32
CA LYS A 404 11.18 -12.50 12.41
C LYS A 404 9.96 -11.63 12.16
N MET A 405 10.12 -10.32 12.28
CA MET A 405 9.03 -9.35 12.25
C MET A 405 9.20 -8.30 11.15
N ALA A 406 8.15 -8.07 10.38
CA ALA A 406 8.02 -6.93 9.49
C ALA A 406 7.52 -5.68 10.25
N ILE A 407 6.61 -5.87 11.21
CA ILE A 407 6.19 -4.86 12.19
C ILE A 407 6.29 -5.49 13.58
N ASN A 408 6.94 -4.79 14.51
CA ASN A 408 7.18 -5.24 15.87
C ASN A 408 6.81 -4.12 16.84
N GLU A 409 5.65 -4.20 17.48
CA GLU A 409 5.18 -3.22 18.47
C GLU A 409 5.47 -3.74 19.88
N ARG A 410 6.31 -3.02 20.63
CA ARG A 410 6.89 -3.52 21.88
C ARG A 410 7.24 -2.39 22.86
N PRO A 411 7.47 -2.68 24.14
CA PRO A 411 8.02 -1.69 25.07
C PRO A 411 9.37 -1.15 24.59
N GLN A 412 9.75 0.03 25.09
CA GLN A 412 11.06 0.60 24.83
C GLN A 412 12.18 -0.33 25.26
N GLY A 413 13.28 -0.35 24.50
CA GLY A 413 14.44 -1.18 24.73
C GLY A 413 15.24 -1.38 23.45
N SER A 414 16.35 -2.11 23.56
CA SER A 414 17.11 -2.51 22.37
C SER A 414 16.35 -3.56 21.56
N VAL A 415 16.45 -3.46 20.24
CA VAL A 415 15.79 -4.39 19.30
C VAL A 415 16.82 -5.03 18.39
N GLN A 416 16.88 -6.35 18.42
CA GLN A 416 17.73 -7.10 17.52
C GLN A 416 17.14 -7.03 16.11
N LEU A 417 18.00 -6.73 15.11
CA LEU A 417 17.65 -6.73 13.70
C LEU A 417 18.38 -7.85 12.99
N GLY A 418 17.64 -8.57 12.15
CA GLY A 418 18.18 -9.54 11.22
C GLY A 418 18.28 -8.97 9.81
N PHE A 419 19.28 -9.41 9.09
CA PHE A 419 19.57 -9.02 7.71
C PHE A 419 19.89 -10.27 6.88
N THR A 420 19.32 -10.32 5.68
CA THR A 420 19.62 -11.39 4.69
C THR A 420 20.02 -10.76 3.39
N ALA A 421 21.14 -11.21 2.83
CA ALA A 421 21.66 -10.85 1.51
C ALA A 421 21.81 -12.08 0.63
N LYS A 422 21.44 -12.00 -0.64
CA LYS A 422 21.63 -13.10 -1.60
C LYS A 422 22.97 -13.06 -2.34
N ALA A 423 23.65 -11.93 -2.31
CA ALA A 423 24.93 -11.73 -2.96
C ALA A 423 25.89 -10.99 -2.03
N ASP A 424 27.18 -11.12 -2.30
CA ASP A 424 28.19 -10.26 -1.71
C ASP A 424 28.04 -8.85 -2.29
N GLY A 425 28.17 -7.83 -1.48
CA GLY A 425 28.03 -6.44 -1.96
C GLY A 425 27.95 -5.40 -0.87
N ASP A 426 27.67 -4.18 -1.31
CA ASP A 426 27.47 -3.03 -0.46
C ASP A 426 25.97 -2.79 -0.25
N TYR A 427 25.62 -2.50 0.97
CA TYR A 427 24.25 -2.33 1.44
C TYR A 427 24.13 -1.05 2.26
N THR A 428 22.94 -0.51 2.33
CA THR A 428 22.64 0.68 3.09
C THR A 428 21.41 0.45 3.96
N ILE A 429 21.51 0.77 5.26
CA ILE A 429 20.35 0.86 6.16
C ILE A 429 20.01 2.33 6.34
N SER A 430 18.75 2.69 6.05
CA SER A 430 18.19 4.03 6.22
C SER A 430 17.00 4.02 7.18
N ALA A 431 16.73 5.17 7.79
CA ALA A 431 15.52 5.38 8.57
C ALA A 431 14.56 6.29 7.80
N GLU A 432 13.51 5.70 7.22
CA GLU A 432 12.50 6.45 6.46
C GLU A 432 11.57 7.27 7.36
N ARG A 433 11.38 6.81 8.62
CA ARG A 433 10.65 7.52 9.66
C ARG A 433 11.26 7.23 11.01
N MET A 434 11.48 8.28 11.79
CA MET A 434 11.90 8.20 13.18
C MET A 434 11.09 9.21 14.01
N ASP A 435 10.16 8.72 14.81
CA ASP A 435 9.43 9.59 15.75
C ASP A 435 10.32 9.96 16.96
N GLN A 436 11.44 9.27 17.13
CA GLN A 436 12.52 9.58 18.08
C GLN A 436 13.89 9.18 17.50
N PRO A 437 14.99 9.82 17.89
CA PRO A 437 16.34 9.43 17.48
C PRO A 437 16.65 7.98 17.85
N VAL A 438 17.29 7.25 16.95
CA VAL A 438 17.73 5.88 17.18
C VAL A 438 19.16 5.66 16.71
N LEU A 439 19.86 4.77 17.38
CA LEU A 439 21.21 4.37 17.05
C LEU A 439 21.18 2.94 16.47
N LEU A 440 21.93 2.73 15.42
CA LEU A 440 22.19 1.41 14.85
C LEU A 440 23.56 0.93 15.33
N LYS A 441 23.59 -0.19 16.04
CA LYS A 441 24.83 -0.87 16.40
C LYS A 441 25.10 -2.00 15.41
N ASP A 442 26.22 -1.95 14.71
CA ASP A 442 26.77 -3.07 13.94
C ASP A 442 27.74 -3.85 14.85
N ASN A 443 27.33 -5.03 15.28
CA ASN A 443 28.12 -5.87 16.19
C ASN A 443 29.35 -6.47 15.49
N LEU A 444 29.30 -6.68 14.16
CA LEU A 444 30.43 -7.21 13.40
C LEU A 444 31.56 -6.19 13.32
N MET A 445 31.24 -4.93 13.05
CA MET A 445 32.19 -3.84 12.97
C MET A 445 32.46 -3.16 14.31
N ASN A 446 31.70 -3.50 15.34
CA ASN A 446 31.68 -2.85 16.67
C ASN A 446 31.50 -1.31 16.57
N ILE A 447 30.65 -0.87 15.68
CA ILE A 447 30.31 0.55 15.44
C ILE A 447 28.91 0.81 15.92
N THR A 448 28.69 1.99 16.53
CA THR A 448 27.37 2.54 16.81
C THR A 448 27.18 3.80 15.99
N TYR A 449 26.17 3.83 15.15
CA TYR A 449 25.88 4.92 14.21
C TYR A 449 24.53 5.56 14.54
N ASP A 450 24.48 6.88 14.56
CA ASP A 450 23.24 7.63 14.77
C ASP A 450 22.55 7.84 13.41
N LEU A 451 21.42 7.15 13.22
CA LEU A 451 20.64 7.23 11.97
C LEU A 451 20.01 8.61 11.73
N SER A 452 20.04 9.53 12.71
CA SER A 452 19.66 10.94 12.49
C SER A 452 20.69 11.70 11.64
N ASN A 453 21.91 11.17 11.52
CA ASN A 453 22.97 11.77 10.72
C ASN A 453 22.98 11.29 9.25
N GLY A 454 22.03 10.44 8.87
CA GLY A 454 21.90 9.87 7.53
C GLY A 454 21.97 8.34 7.51
N ASP A 455 22.22 7.80 6.35
CA ASP A 455 22.19 6.37 6.08
C ASP A 455 23.49 5.68 6.53
N TYR A 456 23.37 4.43 7.00
CA TYR A 456 24.51 3.58 7.37
C TYR A 456 24.85 2.62 6.22
N SER A 457 26.03 2.80 5.60
CA SER A 457 26.53 1.93 4.54
C SER A 457 27.49 0.87 5.10
N PHE A 458 27.39 -0.35 4.60
CA PHE A 458 28.23 -1.49 5.01
C PHE A 458 28.37 -2.53 3.88
N SER A 459 29.47 -3.28 3.90
CA SER A 459 29.66 -4.45 3.03
C SER A 459 29.22 -5.73 3.75
N SER A 460 28.71 -6.70 3.00
CA SER A 460 28.34 -8.03 3.50
C SER A 460 28.57 -9.10 2.47
N GLU A 461 28.91 -10.30 2.92
CA GLU A 461 28.80 -11.50 2.14
C GLU A 461 27.34 -11.94 2.03
N ALA A 462 27.04 -12.84 1.07
CA ALA A 462 25.76 -13.50 0.97
C ALA A 462 25.50 -14.35 2.22
N GLY A 463 24.30 -14.27 2.79
CA GLY A 463 23.95 -15.02 3.99
C GLY A 463 22.83 -14.37 4.79
N THR A 464 22.54 -15.00 5.94
CA THR A 464 21.58 -14.49 6.94
C THR A 464 22.33 -14.17 8.23
N PHE A 465 22.12 -12.95 8.73
CA PHE A 465 22.88 -12.37 9.85
C PHE A 465 21.90 -11.86 10.93
N ASP A 466 21.39 -12.75 11.76
CA ASP A 466 20.41 -12.42 12.79
C ASP A 466 20.99 -11.66 13.97
N ASN A 467 22.32 -11.66 14.17
CA ASN A 467 23.00 -11.04 15.30
C ASN A 467 23.87 -9.82 14.92
N ARG A 468 23.88 -9.41 13.65
CA ARG A 468 24.75 -8.34 13.21
C ARG A 468 24.30 -6.99 13.69
N PHE A 469 23.01 -6.67 13.59
CA PHE A 469 22.52 -5.34 13.89
C PHE A 469 21.63 -5.30 15.12
N MET A 470 21.70 -4.18 15.83
CA MET A 470 20.83 -3.87 16.96
C MET A 470 20.39 -2.42 16.88
N LEU A 471 19.09 -2.20 16.97
CA LEU A 471 18.51 -0.86 17.11
C LEU A 471 18.52 -0.48 18.59
N LEU A 472 19.10 0.66 18.89
CA LEU A 472 19.15 1.22 20.22
C LEU A 472 18.37 2.54 20.22
N ILE A 473 17.55 2.74 21.24
CA ILE A 473 16.85 4.02 21.40
C ILE A 473 17.80 4.98 22.09
N ASP A 474 17.94 6.17 21.51
CA ASP A 474 18.63 7.26 22.20
C ASP A 474 17.69 7.84 23.26
N GLY A 475 17.84 7.42 24.50
CA GLY A 475 16.97 7.79 25.63
C GLY A 475 16.37 6.61 26.39
N GLY A 476 16.43 5.39 25.84
CA GLY A 476 16.39 4.14 26.61
C GLY A 476 17.75 3.84 27.23
N ALA A 477 18.49 4.83 27.66
CA ALA A 477 19.50 4.59 28.64
C ALA A 477 18.77 4.01 29.87
N THR A 478 18.99 2.77 30.15
CA THR A 478 19.05 2.34 31.53
C THR A 478 19.85 3.45 32.21
N GLY A 479 19.18 4.44 32.68
CA GLY A 479 20.22 5.19 32.90
C GLY A 479 20.06 6.21 34.02
N ILE A 480 19.59 7.34 33.72
CA ILE A 480 19.47 8.40 34.74
C ILE A 480 18.37 8.01 35.72
N ALA A 481 17.23 7.52 35.24
CA ALA A 481 16.13 7.10 36.11
C ALA A 481 16.44 5.79 36.87
N ASP A 482 17.12 4.83 36.22
CA ASP A 482 17.49 3.57 36.86
C ASP A 482 18.63 3.75 37.83
N ILE A 483 19.62 4.60 37.52
CA ILE A 483 20.65 5.00 38.45
C ILE A 483 20.00 5.73 39.64
N ALA A 484 19.04 6.60 39.43
CA ALA A 484 18.31 7.26 40.52
C ALA A 484 17.55 6.25 41.39
N LYS A 485 16.86 5.29 40.74
CA LYS A 485 16.04 4.28 41.42
C LYS A 485 16.85 3.23 42.15
N GLU A 486 17.91 2.68 41.53
CA GLU A 486 18.67 1.55 42.09
C GLU A 486 19.94 2.00 42.83
N ALA A 487 20.63 3.03 42.37
CA ALA A 487 21.80 3.58 43.01
C ALA A 487 21.53 4.81 43.88
N GLY A 488 20.33 5.39 43.78
CA GLY A 488 19.95 6.59 44.52
C GLY A 488 20.73 7.85 44.11
N VAL A 489 21.38 7.86 42.95
CA VAL A 489 22.11 9.00 42.41
C VAL A 489 21.33 9.65 41.31
N ASN A 490 20.92 10.90 41.47
CA ASN A 490 20.26 11.67 40.43
C ASN A 490 21.29 12.42 39.58
N ILE A 491 21.16 12.29 38.28
CA ILE A 491 22.00 12.93 37.27
C ILE A 491 21.13 13.88 36.47
N MET A 492 21.35 15.19 36.59
CA MET A 492 20.58 16.20 35.86
C MET A 492 21.47 16.91 34.81
N PRO A 493 21.26 16.66 33.51
CA PRO A 493 21.96 17.37 32.45
C PRO A 493 21.64 18.87 32.46
N SER A 494 22.63 19.67 32.15
CA SER A 494 22.54 21.13 32.05
C SER A 494 23.32 21.63 30.84
N THR A 495 23.24 22.94 30.54
CA THR A 495 23.87 23.57 29.36
C THR A 495 25.39 23.43 29.31
N ASN A 496 26.09 23.35 30.45
CA ASN A 496 27.54 23.29 30.50
C ASN A 496 28.04 22.20 31.47
N GLY A 497 27.27 21.12 31.66
CA GLY A 497 27.66 20.05 32.55
C GLY A 497 26.50 19.21 33.07
N ILE A 498 26.74 18.52 34.14
CA ILE A 498 25.75 17.70 34.86
C ILE A 498 25.73 18.07 36.33
N ASN A 499 24.54 18.07 36.94
CA ASN A 499 24.39 18.20 38.37
C ASN A 499 24.14 16.81 38.99
N LEU A 500 24.90 16.44 39.99
CA LEU A 500 24.87 15.16 40.68
C LEU A 500 24.35 15.34 42.12
N THR A 501 23.33 14.56 42.49
CA THR A 501 22.80 14.52 43.87
C THR A 501 22.60 13.08 44.33
N GLY A 502 22.67 12.80 45.61
CA GLY A 502 22.59 11.46 46.20
C GLY A 502 23.86 10.63 45.99
N VAL A 503 24.98 11.27 45.70
CA VAL A 503 26.28 10.60 45.50
C VAL A 503 26.81 10.01 46.81
N ASP A 504 26.75 10.75 47.91
CA ASP A 504 27.04 10.36 49.31
C ASP A 504 27.92 9.10 49.49
N GLY A 505 29.21 9.22 49.17
CA GLY A 505 30.19 8.14 49.29
C GLY A 505 30.20 7.10 48.15
N LYS A 506 29.33 7.24 47.15
CA LYS A 506 29.36 6.44 45.92
C LYS A 506 30.32 7.07 44.92
N THR A 507 30.98 6.24 44.12
CA THR A 507 31.85 6.73 43.05
C THR A 507 31.05 6.88 41.78
N VAL A 508 31.07 8.07 41.19
CA VAL A 508 30.51 8.39 39.89
C VAL A 508 31.63 8.67 38.91
N ASN A 509 31.79 7.82 37.91
CA ASN A 509 32.76 8.00 36.85
C ASN A 509 32.08 8.55 35.60
N VAL A 510 32.69 9.50 34.94
CA VAL A 510 32.20 10.09 33.68
C VAL A 510 33.23 9.84 32.61
N TYR A 511 32.80 9.18 31.54
CA TYR A 511 33.64 8.82 30.39
C TYR A 511 33.18 9.58 29.15
N SER A 512 34.12 9.82 28.25
CA SER A 512 33.81 10.20 26.87
C SER A 512 33.17 9.01 26.10
N LEU A 513 32.57 9.25 24.96
CA LEU A 513 32.07 8.17 24.07
C LEU A 513 33.19 7.23 23.57
N SER A 514 34.43 7.70 23.52
CA SER A 514 35.60 6.87 23.20
C SER A 514 36.08 5.98 24.37
N GLY A 515 35.39 6.04 25.51
CA GLY A 515 35.74 5.25 26.71
C GLY A 515 36.83 5.88 27.57
N ALA A 516 37.35 7.07 27.26
CA ALA A 516 38.34 7.76 28.11
C ALA A 516 37.66 8.34 29.35
N LEU A 517 38.21 8.06 30.53
CA LEU A 517 37.73 8.64 31.81
C LEU A 517 37.93 10.14 31.78
N PHE A 518 36.85 10.90 31.93
CA PHE A 518 36.85 12.35 31.95
C PHE A 518 36.91 12.92 33.38
N ALA A 519 36.12 12.35 34.28
CA ALA A 519 36.06 12.76 35.65
C ALA A 519 35.58 11.64 36.58
N THR A 520 35.98 11.71 37.84
CA THR A 520 35.44 10.91 38.95
C THR A 520 34.90 11.85 40.03
N ARG A 521 33.71 11.54 40.57
CA ARG A 521 33.09 12.28 41.68
C ARG A 521 32.65 11.34 42.79
N THR A 522 32.80 11.80 44.02
CA THR A 522 32.36 11.10 45.21
C THR A 522 31.43 11.94 46.08
N GLU A 523 31.15 13.17 45.63
CA GLU A 523 30.33 14.16 46.34
C GLU A 523 29.28 14.75 45.41
N ASN A 524 28.19 15.26 45.99
CA ASN A 524 27.15 16.00 45.29
C ASN A 524 27.72 17.31 44.71
N GLY A 525 27.20 17.75 43.59
CA GLY A 525 27.56 19.02 42.99
C GLY A 525 27.52 19.02 41.47
N PHE A 526 27.89 20.17 40.93
CA PHE A 526 27.93 20.41 39.51
C PHE A 526 29.29 20.00 38.92
N LEU A 527 29.27 19.21 37.84
CA LEU A 527 30.45 18.85 37.08
C LEU A 527 30.41 19.59 35.74
N ASN A 528 31.37 20.47 35.50
CA ASN A 528 31.54 21.15 34.23
C ASN A 528 31.95 20.16 33.13
N LEU A 529 31.19 20.12 32.06
CA LEU A 529 31.46 19.32 30.87
C LEU A 529 31.16 20.17 29.64
N SER A 530 31.97 20.04 28.61
CA SER A 530 31.69 20.68 27.32
C SER A 530 30.44 20.09 26.69
N LYS A 531 29.82 20.81 25.77
CA LYS A 531 28.74 20.27 24.97
C LYS A 531 29.19 18.95 24.34
N GLY A 532 28.42 17.89 24.57
CA GLY A 532 28.76 16.57 24.08
C GLY A 532 27.99 15.46 24.80
N VAL A 533 28.34 14.23 24.47
CA VAL A 533 27.72 13.04 25.03
C VAL A 533 28.74 12.30 25.89
N TYR A 534 28.31 11.93 27.09
CA TYR A 534 29.14 11.28 28.12
C TYR A 534 28.45 10.02 28.63
N ILE A 535 29.26 9.06 29.09
CA ILE A 535 28.80 7.89 29.84
C ILE A 535 29.05 8.13 31.31
N VAL A 536 28.01 8.13 32.13
CA VAL A 536 28.11 8.23 33.56
C VAL A 536 27.92 6.84 34.18
N GLU A 537 28.88 6.38 34.95
CA GLU A 537 28.90 5.08 35.62
C GLU A 537 28.78 5.27 37.14
N VAL A 538 27.86 4.50 37.75
CA VAL A 538 27.67 4.43 39.19
C VAL A 538 27.57 2.95 39.58
N GLY A 539 28.61 2.42 40.21
CA GLY A 539 28.71 0.99 40.52
C GLY A 539 28.75 0.14 39.26
N LYS A 540 27.74 -0.72 39.05
CA LYS A 540 27.59 -1.54 37.83
C LYS A 540 26.72 -0.88 36.75
N MET A 541 26.11 0.24 37.05
CA MET A 541 25.15 0.92 36.20
C MET A 541 25.84 2.00 35.37
N LYS A 542 25.41 2.13 34.13
CA LYS A 542 25.92 3.12 33.19
C LYS A 542 24.77 3.88 32.52
N ALA A 543 24.89 5.19 32.47
CA ALA A 543 23.95 6.06 31.77
C ALA A 543 24.65 6.95 30.76
N LYS A 544 24.04 7.15 29.63
CA LYS A 544 24.44 8.13 28.61
C LYS A 544 23.80 9.47 28.97
N VAL A 545 24.59 10.53 29.00
CA VAL A 545 24.15 11.87 29.35
C VAL A 545 24.57 12.85 28.29
N MET A 546 23.61 13.65 27.79
CA MET A 546 23.87 14.69 26.82
C MET A 546 23.98 16.04 27.54
N VAL A 547 25.11 16.72 27.38
CA VAL A 547 25.33 18.10 27.81
C VAL A 547 25.10 19.02 26.63
N LYS A 548 24.18 19.99 26.78
CA LYS A 548 23.75 20.92 25.72
C LYS A 548 24.66 22.11 25.54
#